data_c2ad7b81e5d442517adb237e9fc0f0e1
#
_entry.id   c2ad7b81e5d442517adb237e9fc0f0e1
#
_cell.length_a   1.000
_cell.length_b   1.000
_cell.length_c   1.000
_cell.angle_alpha   90.00
_cell.angle_beta   90.00
_cell.angle_gamma   90.00
#
_symmetry.space_group_name_H-M   'P 1'
#
loop_
_entity.id
_entity.type
_entity.pdbx_description
1 polymer ?
#
loop_
_entity_poly.entity_id
_entity_poly.type
_entity_poly.pdbx_seq_one_letter_code
_entity_poly.pdbx_strand_id
1 'polypeptide(L)'
;MRELFGEDLVGVYRHGSEVLGGGGPRSDVDVLAVVARPIRDEERARLVALCRTVPRLEFDLVVASSMRPWRHPAPYELHYWAGRGEGLGPGTNTDLAAVVTMVLAGNRTLYGPSPAEVFDAVPRADYIDGILRDADDASVLMVTRVWAGVSTDDVHSKLRAAEWALPRLPDEHKAVLEQAVAFYRGERDDPPADADAYLAFVRRAIRQASTP
;
A
#
# COMPACT_ATOMS: atom_id res chain seq x y z
N MET A 1 2.46 -12.46 -16.85
CA MET A 1 1.06 -12.59 -16.42
C MET A 1 0.15 -13.19 -17.50
N ARG A 2 -0.01 -12.55 -18.70
CA ARG A 2 -0.88 -13.08 -19.77
C ARG A 2 -0.48 -14.46 -20.26
N GLU A 3 0.82 -14.75 -20.39
CA GLU A 3 1.32 -16.09 -20.76
C GLU A 3 1.09 -17.14 -19.67
N LEU A 4 0.95 -16.71 -18.39
CA LEU A 4 0.76 -17.64 -17.28
C LEU A 4 -0.71 -17.96 -17.05
N PHE A 5 -1.59 -16.97 -17.15
CA PHE A 5 -3.00 -17.10 -16.79
C PHE A 5 -3.97 -17.07 -17.99
N GLY A 6 -3.52 -16.62 -19.16
CA GLY A 6 -4.38 -16.56 -20.35
C GLY A 6 -5.65 -15.76 -20.12
N GLU A 7 -6.80 -16.41 -20.37
CA GLU A 7 -8.15 -15.85 -20.17
C GLU A 7 -8.56 -15.75 -18.70
N ASP A 8 -7.88 -16.49 -17.79
CA ASP A 8 -8.13 -16.38 -16.36
C ASP A 8 -7.57 -15.09 -15.75
N LEU A 9 -6.72 -14.32 -16.47
CA LEU A 9 -6.27 -13.01 -16.02
C LEU A 9 -7.38 -11.97 -16.24
N VAL A 10 -8.02 -11.54 -15.16
CA VAL A 10 -9.10 -10.53 -15.18
C VAL A 10 -8.56 -9.13 -15.27
N GLY A 11 -7.58 -8.76 -14.44
CA GLY A 11 -7.03 -7.41 -14.42
C GLY A 11 -5.67 -7.29 -13.76
N VAL A 12 -4.95 -6.20 -14.08
CA VAL A 12 -3.69 -5.81 -13.43
C VAL A 12 -3.70 -4.30 -13.22
N TYR A 13 -3.41 -3.86 -12.00
CA TYR A 13 -3.55 -2.47 -11.57
C TYR A 13 -2.29 -1.99 -10.89
N ARG A 14 -1.82 -0.78 -11.24
CA ARG A 14 -0.80 -0.07 -10.46
C ARG A 14 -1.48 0.70 -9.33
N HIS A 15 -0.85 0.72 -8.18
CA HIS A 15 -1.29 1.52 -7.04
C HIS A 15 -0.11 2.19 -6.32
N GLY A 16 -0.33 2.62 -5.09
CA GLY A 16 0.72 3.16 -4.25
C GLY A 16 1.17 4.57 -4.62
N SER A 17 2.41 4.90 -4.24
CA SER A 17 2.92 6.27 -4.25
C SER A 17 3.01 6.87 -5.65
N GLU A 18 3.37 6.09 -6.66
CA GLU A 18 3.53 6.59 -8.05
C GLU A 18 2.19 7.06 -8.63
N VAL A 19 1.12 6.31 -8.36
CA VAL A 19 -0.22 6.60 -8.90
C VAL A 19 -0.91 7.72 -8.13
N LEU A 20 -0.64 7.84 -6.82
CA LEU A 20 -1.20 8.87 -5.95
C LEU A 20 -0.41 10.20 -5.97
N GLY A 21 0.51 10.37 -6.93
CA GLY A 21 1.25 11.63 -7.11
C GLY A 21 2.37 11.85 -6.09
N GLY A 22 2.96 10.78 -5.56
CA GLY A 22 4.02 10.84 -4.56
C GLY A 22 5.21 9.91 -4.85
N GLY A 23 5.35 9.42 -6.09
CA GLY A 23 6.44 8.53 -6.49
C GLY A 23 7.80 9.23 -6.49
N GLY A 24 8.85 8.52 -6.10
CA GLY A 24 10.23 8.99 -6.10
C GLY A 24 11.21 7.85 -6.41
N PRO A 25 12.52 8.16 -6.51
CA PRO A 25 13.53 7.15 -6.90
C PRO A 25 13.65 5.99 -5.90
N ARG A 26 13.12 6.16 -4.69
CA ARG A 26 13.10 5.14 -3.63
C ARG A 26 11.74 4.47 -3.47
N SER A 27 10.76 4.74 -4.36
CA SER A 27 9.44 4.11 -4.33
C SER A 27 9.48 2.65 -4.78
N ASP A 28 8.62 1.85 -4.18
CA ASP A 28 8.35 0.49 -4.63
C ASP A 28 7.47 0.48 -5.88
N VAL A 29 7.42 -0.65 -6.53
CA VAL A 29 6.53 -0.94 -7.67
C VAL A 29 5.35 -1.72 -7.13
N ASP A 30 4.21 -1.04 -6.90
CA ASP A 30 3.04 -1.62 -6.24
C ASP A 30 2.04 -2.10 -7.30
N VAL A 31 1.71 -3.41 -7.31
CA VAL A 31 0.83 -4.03 -8.31
C VAL A 31 -0.17 -4.96 -7.64
N LEU A 32 -1.44 -4.78 -7.97
CA LEU A 32 -2.52 -5.73 -7.66
C LEU A 32 -2.97 -6.42 -8.95
N ALA A 33 -2.97 -7.73 -8.96
CA ALA A 33 -3.51 -8.53 -10.06
C ALA A 33 -4.73 -9.33 -9.62
N VAL A 34 -5.64 -9.55 -10.55
CA VAL A 34 -6.90 -10.26 -10.33
C VAL A 34 -7.01 -11.40 -11.32
N VAL A 35 -7.35 -12.58 -10.81
CA VAL A 35 -7.60 -13.79 -11.62
C VAL A 35 -9.04 -14.30 -11.40
N ALA A 36 -9.56 -15.04 -12.37
CA ALA A 36 -10.93 -15.56 -12.33
C ALA A 36 -11.09 -16.73 -11.33
N ARG A 37 -10.01 -17.44 -11.00
CA ARG A 37 -10.01 -18.64 -10.15
C ARG A 37 -8.77 -18.71 -9.26
N PRO A 38 -8.78 -19.52 -8.20
CA PRO A 38 -7.57 -19.84 -7.43
C PRO A 38 -6.45 -20.39 -8.33
N ILE A 39 -5.21 -20.05 -7.99
CA ILE A 39 -4.05 -20.48 -8.77
C ILE A 39 -3.53 -21.82 -8.29
N ARG A 40 -2.95 -22.60 -9.21
CA ARG A 40 -2.29 -23.86 -8.91
C ARG A 40 -0.86 -23.64 -8.37
N ASP A 41 -0.29 -24.60 -7.67
CA ASP A 41 1.03 -24.49 -7.09
C ASP A 41 2.12 -24.24 -8.15
N GLU A 42 2.01 -24.83 -9.33
CA GLU A 42 2.93 -24.58 -10.45
C GLU A 42 2.83 -23.14 -10.96
N GLU A 43 1.60 -22.59 -11.05
CA GLU A 43 1.37 -21.20 -11.44
C GLU A 43 1.96 -20.26 -10.40
N ARG A 44 1.76 -20.59 -9.10
CA ARG A 44 2.34 -19.86 -7.97
C ARG A 44 3.87 -19.82 -8.05
N ALA A 45 4.49 -20.96 -8.23
CA ALA A 45 5.96 -21.06 -8.32
C ALA A 45 6.52 -20.22 -9.48
N ARG A 46 5.88 -20.29 -10.64
CA ARG A 46 6.26 -19.48 -11.83
C ARG A 46 6.02 -18.00 -11.60
N LEU A 47 4.94 -17.64 -10.94
CA LEU A 47 4.64 -16.25 -10.59
C LEU A 47 5.66 -15.66 -9.61
N VAL A 48 6.02 -16.39 -8.55
CA VAL A 48 7.07 -15.99 -7.61
C VAL A 48 8.42 -15.81 -8.32
N ALA A 49 8.77 -16.74 -9.22
CA ALA A 49 9.98 -16.59 -10.03
C ALA A 49 9.95 -15.32 -10.89
N LEU A 50 8.80 -14.96 -11.46
CA LEU A 50 8.62 -13.72 -12.21
C LEU A 50 8.73 -12.49 -11.30
N CYS A 51 8.10 -12.49 -10.14
CA CYS A 51 8.17 -11.39 -9.17
C CYS A 51 9.62 -11.09 -8.76
N ARG A 52 10.46 -12.11 -8.58
CA ARG A 52 11.87 -11.96 -8.22
C ARG A 52 12.70 -11.22 -9.28
N THR A 53 12.25 -11.15 -10.53
CA THR A 53 12.96 -10.41 -11.60
C THR A 53 12.71 -8.90 -11.55
N VAL A 54 11.73 -8.44 -10.78
CA VAL A 54 11.36 -7.02 -10.68
C VAL A 54 11.87 -6.45 -9.35
N PRO A 55 12.85 -5.53 -9.37
CA PRO A 55 13.36 -4.92 -8.15
C PRO A 55 12.27 -4.11 -7.44
N ARG A 56 12.24 -4.20 -6.10
CA ARG A 56 11.33 -3.44 -5.24
C ARG A 56 9.84 -3.63 -5.60
N LEU A 57 9.48 -4.82 -6.06
CA LEU A 57 8.10 -5.17 -6.33
C LEU A 57 7.37 -5.48 -5.03
N GLU A 58 6.21 -4.83 -4.84
CA GLU A 58 5.14 -5.28 -3.97
C GLU A 58 3.99 -5.75 -4.85
N PHE A 59 3.57 -7.01 -4.67
CA PHE A 59 2.63 -7.65 -5.57
C PHE A 59 1.61 -8.48 -4.81
N ASP A 60 0.34 -8.19 -5.06
CA ASP A 60 -0.78 -8.98 -4.58
C ASP A 60 -1.51 -9.64 -5.73
N LEU A 61 -1.94 -10.90 -5.51
CA LEU A 61 -2.81 -11.64 -6.41
C LEU A 61 -4.07 -12.04 -5.67
N VAL A 62 -5.23 -11.68 -6.21
CA VAL A 62 -6.54 -11.99 -5.64
C VAL A 62 -7.45 -12.66 -6.67
N VAL A 63 -8.50 -13.35 -6.19
CA VAL A 63 -9.54 -13.93 -7.05
C VAL A 63 -10.70 -12.94 -7.15
N ALA A 64 -11.23 -12.71 -8.35
CA ALA A 64 -12.30 -11.74 -8.62
C ALA A 64 -13.53 -11.96 -7.73
N SER A 65 -13.97 -13.20 -7.54
CA SER A 65 -15.11 -13.56 -6.68
C SER A 65 -14.91 -13.28 -5.18
N SER A 66 -13.68 -12.98 -4.77
CA SER A 66 -13.36 -12.59 -3.39
C SER A 66 -13.36 -11.06 -3.21
N MET A 67 -13.34 -10.30 -4.32
CA MET A 67 -13.31 -8.83 -4.31
C MET A 67 -14.69 -8.21 -4.53
N ARG A 68 -15.64 -9.02 -5.01
CA ARG A 68 -17.02 -8.62 -5.22
C ARG A 68 -17.97 -9.79 -4.92
N PRO A 69 -18.78 -9.76 -3.84
CA PRO A 69 -18.86 -8.67 -2.85
C PRO A 69 -17.59 -8.56 -1.98
N TRP A 70 -17.29 -7.33 -1.54
CA TRP A 70 -16.14 -7.05 -0.66
C TRP A 70 -16.24 -7.82 0.66
N ARG A 71 -15.10 -8.29 1.16
CA ARG A 71 -14.96 -8.99 2.45
C ARG A 71 -13.71 -8.49 3.17
N HIS A 72 -13.78 -8.40 4.49
CA HIS A 72 -12.65 -8.00 5.32
C HIS A 72 -12.46 -8.96 6.51
N PRO A 73 -11.24 -9.44 6.81
CA PRO A 73 -10.03 -9.34 5.98
C PRO A 73 -10.18 -10.04 4.64
N ALA A 74 -9.60 -9.44 3.58
CA ALA A 74 -9.75 -9.96 2.22
C ALA A 74 -8.81 -11.13 1.95
N PRO A 75 -9.27 -12.18 1.23
CA PRO A 75 -8.42 -13.31 0.85
C PRO A 75 -7.50 -12.95 -0.32
N TYR A 76 -6.28 -13.52 -0.31
CA TYR A 76 -5.31 -13.43 -1.40
C TYR A 76 -4.81 -14.82 -1.79
N GLU A 77 -4.34 -14.93 -3.04
CA GLU A 77 -3.67 -16.12 -3.59
C GLU A 77 -2.16 -16.05 -3.44
N LEU A 78 -1.60 -14.86 -3.57
CA LEU A 78 -0.18 -14.58 -3.39
C LEU A 78 -0.01 -13.15 -2.87
N HIS A 79 0.82 -12.99 -1.86
CA HIS A 79 1.41 -11.71 -1.44
C HIS A 79 2.93 -11.83 -1.56
N TYR A 80 3.57 -10.94 -2.32
CA TYR A 80 5.01 -10.92 -2.53
C TYR A 80 5.56 -9.52 -2.27
N TRP A 81 6.61 -9.45 -1.47
CA TRP A 81 7.32 -8.21 -1.19
C TRP A 81 8.84 -8.41 -1.34
N ALA A 82 9.44 -7.76 -2.34
CA ALA A 82 10.87 -7.81 -2.57
C ALA A 82 11.64 -7.26 -1.35
N GLY A 83 12.51 -8.10 -0.76
CA GLY A 83 13.36 -7.72 0.39
C GLY A 83 12.76 -8.02 1.77
N ARG A 84 11.50 -8.47 1.89
CA ARG A 84 10.88 -8.87 3.17
C ARG A 84 10.51 -10.36 3.26
N GLY A 85 10.88 -11.14 2.29
CA GLY A 85 10.61 -12.58 2.26
C GLY A 85 10.01 -13.04 0.95
N GLU A 86 9.86 -14.36 0.81
CA GLU A 86 9.25 -14.98 -0.35
C GLU A 86 7.73 -14.84 -0.30
N GLY A 87 7.10 -14.92 -1.47
CA GLY A 87 5.66 -14.80 -1.62
C GLY A 87 4.89 -15.75 -0.69
N LEU A 88 4.03 -15.18 0.12
CA LEU A 88 3.11 -15.87 1.01
C LEU A 88 1.80 -16.14 0.29
N GLY A 89 1.17 -17.26 0.56
CA GLY A 89 -0.18 -17.50 0.08
C GLY A 89 -0.57 -18.97 0.06
N PRO A 90 -1.84 -19.29 -0.09
CA PRO A 90 -2.99 -18.38 0.04
C PRO A 90 -3.26 -17.99 1.51
N GLY A 91 -3.97 -16.89 1.73
CA GLY A 91 -4.29 -16.40 3.06
C GLY A 91 -5.33 -15.28 3.06
N THR A 92 -5.44 -14.59 4.19
CA THR A 92 -6.23 -13.37 4.32
C THR A 92 -5.36 -12.22 4.84
N ASN A 93 -5.64 -11.00 4.38
CA ASN A 93 -4.87 -9.82 4.78
C ASN A 93 -5.81 -8.60 4.97
N THR A 94 -5.64 -7.88 6.07
CA THR A 94 -6.34 -6.62 6.31
C THR A 94 -5.79 -5.49 5.42
N ASP A 95 -4.50 -5.54 5.04
CA ASP A 95 -3.85 -4.54 4.18
C ASP A 95 -4.49 -4.42 2.80
N LEU A 96 -5.12 -5.49 2.30
CA LEU A 96 -5.85 -5.45 1.04
C LEU A 96 -6.97 -4.40 1.02
N ALA A 97 -7.49 -4.00 2.18
CA ALA A 97 -8.43 -2.89 2.27
C ALA A 97 -7.76 -1.57 1.84
N ALA A 98 -6.53 -1.32 2.30
CA ALA A 98 -5.75 -0.15 1.87
C ALA A 98 -5.32 -0.26 0.39
N VAL A 99 -4.87 -1.44 -0.05
CA VAL A 99 -4.45 -1.70 -1.43
C VAL A 99 -5.61 -1.45 -2.41
N VAL A 100 -6.78 -2.07 -2.20
CA VAL A 100 -7.96 -1.90 -3.07
C VAL A 100 -8.44 -0.45 -3.06
N THR A 101 -8.43 0.22 -1.91
CA THR A 101 -8.78 1.65 -1.81
C THR A 101 -7.83 2.51 -2.65
N MET A 102 -6.52 2.25 -2.60
CA MET A 102 -5.53 2.95 -3.44
C MET A 102 -5.71 2.65 -4.92
N VAL A 103 -6.05 1.41 -5.29
CA VAL A 103 -6.33 1.01 -6.68
C VAL A 103 -7.56 1.77 -7.21
N LEU A 104 -8.64 1.83 -6.44
CA LEU A 104 -9.85 2.57 -6.81
C LEU A 104 -9.60 4.08 -6.94
N ALA A 105 -8.87 4.68 -5.98
CA ALA A 105 -8.55 6.10 -5.99
C ALA A 105 -7.59 6.48 -7.14
N GLY A 106 -6.60 5.65 -7.43
CA GLY A 106 -5.59 5.90 -8.44
C GLY A 106 -6.06 5.60 -9.87
N ASN A 107 -7.00 4.69 -10.04
CA ASN A 107 -7.59 4.27 -11.32
C ASN A 107 -6.56 3.98 -12.44
N ARG A 108 -5.44 3.32 -12.10
CA ARG A 108 -4.35 3.03 -13.05
C ARG A 108 -4.39 1.57 -13.49
N THR A 109 -5.16 1.30 -14.53
CA THR A 109 -5.26 -0.03 -15.17
C THR A 109 -4.07 -0.27 -16.09
N LEU A 110 -3.38 -1.40 -15.91
CA LEU A 110 -2.36 -1.91 -16.82
C LEU A 110 -2.93 -2.95 -17.79
N TYR A 111 -3.94 -3.70 -17.35
CA TYR A 111 -4.64 -4.70 -18.13
C TYR A 111 -6.04 -4.94 -17.59
N GLY A 112 -7.01 -5.24 -18.45
CA GLY A 112 -8.39 -5.57 -18.08
C GLY A 112 -9.31 -4.35 -17.91
N PRO A 113 -10.47 -4.54 -17.26
CA PRO A 113 -11.46 -3.50 -17.03
C PRO A 113 -10.99 -2.45 -16.02
N SER A 114 -11.74 -1.37 -15.85
CA SER A 114 -11.45 -0.37 -14.81
C SER A 114 -11.59 -0.96 -13.40
N PRO A 115 -10.88 -0.42 -12.38
CA PRO A 115 -11.01 -0.92 -11.01
C PRO A 115 -12.45 -0.97 -10.49
N ALA A 116 -13.27 0.04 -10.78
CA ALA A 116 -14.66 0.10 -10.33
C ALA A 116 -15.57 -1.00 -10.93
N GLU A 117 -15.16 -1.63 -12.02
CA GLU A 117 -15.89 -2.77 -12.60
C GLU A 117 -15.54 -4.09 -11.89
N VAL A 118 -14.38 -4.17 -11.23
CA VAL A 118 -13.86 -5.39 -10.60
C VAL A 118 -14.00 -5.39 -9.09
N PHE A 119 -13.84 -4.24 -8.46
CA PHE A 119 -13.86 -4.08 -7.00
C PHE A 119 -15.12 -3.33 -6.55
N ASP A 120 -15.68 -3.75 -5.42
CA ASP A 120 -16.62 -2.92 -4.68
C ASP A 120 -15.85 -1.83 -3.91
N ALA A 121 -16.56 -0.76 -3.50
CA ALA A 121 -16.01 0.23 -2.60
C ALA A 121 -15.66 -0.42 -1.26
N VAL A 122 -14.47 -0.11 -0.75
CA VAL A 122 -14.02 -0.58 0.56
C VAL A 122 -14.65 0.30 1.65
N PRO A 123 -15.34 -0.29 2.65
CA PRO A 123 -15.83 0.47 3.79
C PRO A 123 -14.71 1.22 4.51
N ARG A 124 -15.00 2.44 4.97
CA ARG A 124 -14.01 3.30 5.66
C ARG A 124 -13.38 2.60 6.86
N ALA A 125 -14.19 1.86 7.64
CA ALA A 125 -13.70 1.13 8.80
C ALA A 125 -12.64 0.07 8.42
N ASP A 126 -12.84 -0.64 7.32
CA ASP A 126 -11.93 -1.66 6.84
C ASP A 126 -10.62 -1.05 6.31
N TYR A 127 -10.73 0.11 5.61
CA TYR A 127 -9.55 0.87 5.20
C TYR A 127 -8.71 1.33 6.40
N ILE A 128 -9.36 1.85 7.44
CA ILE A 128 -8.68 2.28 8.67
C ILE A 128 -8.00 1.07 9.35
N ASP A 129 -8.69 -0.06 9.47
CA ASP A 129 -8.10 -1.28 10.03
C ASP A 129 -6.84 -1.71 9.24
N GLY A 130 -6.93 -1.66 7.90
CA GLY A 130 -5.80 -1.99 7.03
C GLY A 130 -4.58 -1.09 7.26
N ILE A 131 -4.75 0.23 7.31
CA ILE A 131 -3.62 1.16 7.46
C ILE A 131 -3.06 1.22 8.88
N LEU A 132 -3.85 0.89 9.91
CA LEU A 132 -3.39 0.92 11.31
C LEU A 132 -2.27 -0.10 11.59
N ARG A 133 -2.13 -1.15 10.79
CA ARG A 133 -0.99 -2.09 10.89
C ARG A 133 0.36 -1.41 10.71
N ASP A 134 0.40 -0.35 9.91
CA ASP A 134 1.62 0.42 9.66
C ASP A 134 1.88 1.50 10.74
N ALA A 135 1.03 1.62 11.76
CA ALA A 135 1.17 2.64 12.81
C ALA A 135 2.44 2.45 13.66
N ASP A 136 2.93 1.22 13.79
CA ASP A 136 4.15 0.88 14.51
C ASP A 136 5.39 0.76 13.61
N ASP A 137 5.28 1.07 12.32
CA ASP A 137 6.41 1.11 11.39
C ASP A 137 7.47 2.11 11.87
N ALA A 138 8.75 1.82 11.59
CA ALA A 138 9.86 2.71 11.93
C ALA A 138 10.04 3.85 10.92
N SER A 139 9.33 3.83 9.79
CA SER A 139 9.42 4.87 8.77
C SER A 139 8.59 6.10 9.12
N VAL A 140 9.24 7.25 9.24
CA VAL A 140 8.61 8.56 9.47
C VAL A 140 7.47 8.81 8.47
N LEU A 141 7.70 8.58 7.17
CA LEU A 141 6.68 8.84 6.14
C LEU A 141 5.53 7.83 6.17
N MET A 142 5.79 6.57 6.58
CA MET A 142 4.74 5.57 6.70
C MET A 142 3.78 5.93 7.85
N VAL A 143 4.32 6.18 9.03
CA VAL A 143 3.52 6.56 10.21
C VAL A 143 2.78 7.88 9.98
N THR A 144 3.40 8.84 9.27
CA THR A 144 2.73 10.09 8.86
C THR A 144 1.56 9.82 7.91
N ARG A 145 1.70 8.87 6.96
CA ARG A 145 0.61 8.48 6.07
C ARG A 145 -0.56 7.87 6.83
N VAL A 146 -0.27 7.02 7.82
CA VAL A 146 -1.32 6.49 8.70
C VAL A 146 -2.03 7.60 9.44
N TRP A 147 -1.30 8.57 10.03
CA TRP A 147 -1.90 9.69 10.75
C TRP A 147 -2.82 10.52 9.84
N ALA A 148 -2.36 10.90 8.65
CA ALA A 148 -3.20 11.59 7.67
C ALA A 148 -4.44 10.75 7.31
N GLY A 149 -4.25 9.45 7.05
CA GLY A 149 -5.30 8.52 6.67
C GLY A 149 -6.40 8.37 7.73
N VAL A 150 -6.06 8.26 9.03
CA VAL A 150 -7.06 8.17 10.10
C VAL A 150 -7.74 9.51 10.40
N SER A 151 -7.09 10.63 10.06
CA SER A 151 -7.56 11.99 10.37
C SER A 151 -8.35 12.65 9.25
N THR A 152 -8.42 12.04 8.07
CA THR A 152 -9.10 12.58 6.88
C THR A 152 -9.94 11.50 6.20
N ASP A 153 -10.80 11.88 5.26
CA ASP A 153 -11.53 10.94 4.42
C ASP A 153 -10.77 10.60 3.11
N ASP A 154 -9.55 11.13 2.96
CA ASP A 154 -8.73 10.97 1.75
C ASP A 154 -7.71 9.84 1.87
N VAL A 155 -7.32 9.32 0.70
CA VAL A 155 -6.19 8.39 0.53
C VAL A 155 -4.95 9.18 0.16
N HIS A 156 -3.92 9.11 0.98
CA HIS A 156 -2.72 9.90 0.81
C HIS A 156 -1.53 9.06 0.29
N SER A 157 -0.74 9.64 -0.64
CA SER A 157 0.64 9.22 -0.83
C SER A 157 1.50 9.66 0.36
N LYS A 158 2.70 9.08 0.53
CA LYS A 158 3.65 9.48 1.58
C LYS A 158 3.95 10.99 1.54
N LEU A 159 4.14 11.57 0.35
CA LEU A 159 4.44 13.00 0.20
C LEU A 159 3.23 13.89 0.51
N ARG A 160 2.04 13.53 0.02
CA ARG A 160 0.81 14.27 0.35
C ARG A 160 0.49 14.22 1.85
N ALA A 161 0.72 13.08 2.48
CA ALA A 161 0.58 12.96 3.93
C ALA A 161 1.56 13.87 4.68
N ALA A 162 2.81 13.97 4.20
CA ALA A 162 3.81 14.88 4.78
C ALA A 162 3.40 16.35 4.62
N GLU A 163 2.91 16.75 3.45
CA GLU A 163 2.38 18.11 3.19
C GLU A 163 1.19 18.43 4.12
N TRP A 164 0.30 17.46 4.33
CA TRP A 164 -0.83 17.61 5.25
C TRP A 164 -0.39 17.72 6.71
N ALA A 165 0.62 16.94 7.12
CA ALA A 165 1.09 16.87 8.50
C ALA A 165 1.94 18.08 8.91
N LEU A 166 2.78 18.61 8.01
CA LEU A 166 3.78 19.64 8.31
C LEU A 166 3.21 20.87 9.07
N PRO A 167 2.09 21.49 8.66
CA PRO A 167 1.51 22.62 9.39
C PRO A 167 0.85 22.25 10.73
N ARG A 168 0.68 20.95 11.01
CA ARG A 168 0.03 20.41 12.22
C ARG A 168 1.03 19.93 13.27
N LEU A 169 2.31 19.85 12.90
CA LEU A 169 3.38 19.44 13.79
C LEU A 169 3.87 20.58 14.67
N PRO A 170 4.23 20.31 15.95
CA PRO A 170 5.09 21.18 16.73
C PRO A 170 6.40 21.46 15.98
N ASP A 171 6.99 22.63 16.20
CA ASP A 171 8.19 23.09 15.46
C ASP A 171 9.37 22.12 15.62
N GLU A 172 9.55 21.53 16.81
CA GLU A 172 10.59 20.54 17.09
C GLU A 172 10.53 19.28 16.22
N HIS A 173 9.38 18.97 15.65
CA HIS A 173 9.18 17.76 14.82
C HIS A 173 9.26 18.03 13.31
N LYS A 174 9.15 19.28 12.87
CA LYS A 174 9.11 19.63 11.44
C LYS A 174 10.37 19.22 10.70
N ALA A 175 11.54 19.46 11.28
CA ALA A 175 12.82 19.15 10.66
C ALA A 175 12.98 17.64 10.37
N VAL A 176 12.46 16.76 11.25
CA VAL A 176 12.51 15.31 11.04
C VAL A 176 11.67 14.91 9.82
N LEU A 177 10.46 15.46 9.69
CA LEU A 177 9.59 15.18 8.54
C LEU A 177 10.19 15.71 7.24
N GLU A 178 10.73 16.94 7.23
CA GLU A 178 11.40 17.52 6.07
C GLU A 178 12.60 16.69 5.62
N GLN A 179 13.42 16.21 6.57
CA GLN A 179 14.55 15.32 6.28
C GLN A 179 14.07 13.98 5.69
N ALA A 180 12.98 13.40 6.21
CA ALA A 180 12.41 12.18 5.67
C ALA A 180 11.88 12.36 4.23
N VAL A 181 11.27 13.52 3.94
CA VAL A 181 10.83 13.89 2.58
C VAL A 181 12.03 14.03 1.64
N ALA A 182 13.08 14.76 2.06
CA ALA A 182 14.29 14.94 1.27
C ALA A 182 15.01 13.61 0.99
N PHE A 183 15.08 12.72 2.01
CA PHE A 183 15.61 11.36 1.83
C PHE A 183 14.78 10.56 0.82
N TYR A 184 13.45 10.58 0.93
CA TYR A 184 12.57 9.86 0.03
C TYR A 184 12.67 10.35 -1.42
N ARG A 185 12.88 11.65 -1.63
CA ARG A 185 13.10 12.28 -2.94
C ARG A 185 14.49 12.04 -3.51
N GLY A 186 15.41 11.47 -2.72
CA GLY A 186 16.81 11.30 -3.13
C GLY A 186 17.65 12.59 -3.07
N GLU A 187 17.17 13.61 -2.38
CA GLU A 187 17.85 14.90 -2.16
C GLU A 187 18.88 14.81 -1.02
N ARG A 188 18.87 13.71 -0.26
CA ARG A 188 19.87 13.33 0.74
C ARG A 188 20.06 11.81 0.77
N ASP A 189 21.24 11.38 1.24
CA ASP A 189 21.61 9.97 1.22
C ASP A 189 21.13 9.19 2.47
N ASP A 190 21.04 9.86 3.61
CA ASP A 190 20.69 9.24 4.89
C ASP A 190 19.26 9.60 5.35
N PRO A 191 18.53 8.65 5.97
CA PRO A 191 17.27 8.95 6.63
C PRO A 191 17.50 9.89 7.83
N PRO A 192 16.43 10.44 8.47
CA PRO A 192 16.55 11.17 9.72
C PRO A 192 17.25 10.34 10.79
N ALA A 193 18.29 10.89 11.44
CA ALA A 193 19.09 10.16 12.42
C ALA A 193 18.39 9.96 13.77
N ASP A 194 17.48 10.87 14.15
CA ASP A 194 16.74 10.84 15.42
C ASP A 194 15.25 11.06 15.15
N ALA A 195 14.53 9.97 14.95
CA ALA A 195 13.10 9.99 14.65
C ALA A 195 12.22 9.57 15.84
N ASP A 196 12.77 9.11 16.95
CA ASP A 196 12.01 8.47 18.02
C ASP A 196 10.97 9.40 18.65
N ALA A 197 11.33 10.65 18.92
CA ALA A 197 10.42 11.65 19.47
C ALA A 197 9.28 11.97 18.50
N TYR A 198 9.58 12.09 17.20
CA TYR A 198 8.61 12.26 16.14
C TYR A 198 7.64 11.07 16.05
N LEU A 199 8.18 9.85 15.99
CA LEU A 199 7.36 8.63 15.91
C LEU A 199 6.46 8.48 17.15
N ALA A 200 6.97 8.79 18.34
CA ALA A 200 6.17 8.76 19.56
C ALA A 200 5.02 9.79 19.53
N PHE A 201 5.29 11.01 19.01
CA PHE A 201 4.27 12.05 18.84
C PHE A 201 3.19 11.60 17.85
N VAL A 202 3.57 11.17 16.65
CA VAL A 202 2.60 10.79 15.60
C VAL A 202 1.79 9.57 16.00
N ARG A 203 2.40 8.54 16.61
CA ARG A 203 1.66 7.37 17.12
C ARG A 203 0.62 7.75 18.18
N ARG A 204 0.91 8.74 19.02
CA ARG A 204 -0.09 9.27 19.97
C ARG A 204 -1.23 9.97 19.24
N ALA A 205 -0.92 10.79 18.22
CA ALA A 205 -1.93 11.46 17.40
C ALA A 205 -2.83 10.46 16.63
N ILE A 206 -2.25 9.36 16.10
CA ILE A 206 -3.01 8.26 15.47
C ILE A 206 -4.00 7.67 16.47
N ARG A 207 -3.54 7.30 17.68
CA ARG A 207 -4.43 6.74 18.71
C ARG A 207 -5.58 7.68 19.07
N GLN A 208 -5.31 8.98 19.17
CA GLN A 208 -6.35 9.99 19.46
C GLN A 208 -7.36 10.12 18.31
N ALA A 209 -6.90 10.10 17.06
CA ALA A 209 -7.77 10.19 15.89
C ALA A 209 -8.57 8.91 15.60
N SER A 210 -8.10 7.74 16.08
CA SER A 210 -8.76 6.44 15.88
C SER A 210 -9.75 6.10 17.00
N THR A 211 -9.84 6.92 18.03
CA THR A 211 -10.82 6.72 19.12
C THR A 211 -12.13 7.41 18.71
N PRO A 212 -13.26 6.67 18.70
CA PRO A 212 -14.58 7.20 18.31
C PRO A 212 -15.08 8.29 19.25
#